data_b1ad27b4c30cc01085eafd43c85af87a
#
_entry.id   b1ad27b4c30cc01085eafd43c85af87a
#
_cell.length_a   1.000
_cell.length_b   1.000
_cell.length_c   1.000
_cell.angle_alpha   90.00
_cell.angle_beta   90.00
_cell.angle_gamma   90.00
#
_symmetry.space_group_name_H-M   'P 1'
#
loop_
_entity.id
_entity.type
_entity.pdbx_description
1 polymer ?
#
loop_
_entity_poly.entity_id
_entity_poly.type
_entity_poly.pdbx_seq_one_letter_code
_entity_poly.pdbx_strand_id
1 'polypeptide(L)' 'MPYTAHPSAVIDEGCTIGEGTRIWHFSHIMPGCTIGANCNIGQNVVISPQVVLGNNVKVQNNVSIYTGVECE' A
#
# COMPACT_ATOMS: atom_id res chain seq x y z
N MET A 1 16.08 -1.62 -2.48
CA MET A 1 14.71 -1.55 -1.94
C MET A 1 13.82 -2.47 -2.75
N PRO A 2 13.10 -3.34 -2.11
CA PRO A 2 12.27 -4.28 -2.86
C PRO A 2 11.04 -3.63 -3.51
N TYR A 3 10.61 -2.50 -3.02
CA TYR A 3 9.46 -1.79 -3.58
C TYR A 3 9.85 -0.38 -4.00
N THR A 4 8.99 0.26 -4.79
CA THR A 4 9.19 1.65 -5.23
C THR A 4 8.05 2.51 -4.71
N ALA A 5 8.38 3.63 -4.06
CA ALA A 5 7.40 4.59 -3.59
C ALA A 5 7.81 5.98 -4.06
N HIS A 6 6.84 6.75 -4.53
CA HIS A 6 7.10 8.14 -4.90
C HIS A 6 7.48 8.92 -3.64
N PRO A 7 8.38 9.92 -3.75
CA PRO A 7 8.79 10.71 -2.58
C PRO A 7 7.65 11.36 -1.79
N SER A 8 6.52 11.64 -2.43
CA SER A 8 5.36 12.22 -1.76
C SER A 8 4.51 11.20 -1.03
N ALA A 9 4.75 9.90 -1.24
CA ALA A 9 4.02 8.85 -0.53
C ALA A 9 4.55 8.74 0.89
N VAL A 10 3.65 8.51 1.84
CA VAL A 10 3.99 8.34 3.25
C VAL A 10 3.75 6.90 3.65
N ILE A 11 4.79 6.25 4.14
CA ILE A 11 4.71 4.87 4.60
C ILE A 11 5.13 4.87 6.07
N ASP A 12 4.16 4.58 6.94
CA ASP A 12 4.39 4.60 8.37
C ASP A 12 5.12 3.35 8.84
N GLU A 13 5.51 3.36 10.09
CA GLU A 13 6.32 2.29 10.67
C GLU A 13 5.57 0.96 10.73
N GLY A 14 6.33 -0.12 10.71
CA GLY A 14 5.77 -1.46 10.88
C GLY A 14 5.11 -2.03 9.65
N CYS A 15 5.21 -1.37 8.51
CA CYS A 15 4.66 -1.90 7.27
C CYS A 15 5.61 -2.90 6.63
N THR A 16 5.04 -3.95 6.05
CA THR A 16 5.77 -4.92 5.26
C THR A 16 5.27 -4.81 3.82
N ILE A 17 6.16 -4.49 2.90
CA ILE A 17 5.79 -4.28 1.50
C ILE A 17 6.64 -5.20 0.63
N GLY A 18 5.97 -6.02 -0.16
CA GLY A 18 6.63 -7.01 -0.98
C GLY A 18 7.37 -6.45 -2.19
N GLU A 19 8.18 -7.28 -2.79
CA GLU A 19 9.03 -6.91 -3.91
C GLU A 19 8.20 -6.54 -5.14
N GLY A 20 8.64 -5.52 -5.86
CA GLY A 20 7.98 -5.10 -7.10
C GLY A 20 6.73 -4.27 -6.92
N THR A 21 6.31 -4.01 -5.69
CA THR A 21 5.15 -3.17 -5.42
C THR A 21 5.49 -1.71 -5.71
N ARG A 22 4.53 -1.00 -6.28
CA ARG A 22 4.68 0.41 -6.63
C ARG A 22 3.64 1.23 -5.90
N ILE A 23 4.08 2.32 -5.26
CA ILE A 23 3.21 3.23 -4.51
C ILE A 23 3.38 4.61 -5.13
N TRP A 24 2.29 5.17 -5.62
CA TRP A 24 2.32 6.40 -6.39
C TRP A 24 2.14 7.64 -5.51
N HIS A 25 1.85 8.79 -6.12
CA HIS A 25 1.85 10.10 -5.48
C HIS A 25 0.85 10.21 -4.34
N PHE A 26 1.25 10.86 -3.25
CA PHE A 26 0.37 11.28 -2.15
C PHE A 26 -0.41 10.15 -1.49
N SER A 27 0.04 8.93 -1.63
CA SER A 27 -0.58 7.80 -0.95
C SER A 27 -0.05 7.68 0.47
N HIS A 28 -0.90 7.25 1.39
CA HIS A 28 -0.53 7.08 2.79
C HIS A 28 -0.80 5.64 3.23
N ILE A 29 0.25 4.94 3.56
CA ILE A 29 0.19 3.57 4.09
C ILE A 29 0.37 3.67 5.59
N MET A 30 -0.70 3.44 6.35
CA MET A 30 -0.69 3.60 7.79
C MET A 30 0.00 2.43 8.49
N PRO A 31 0.30 2.54 9.80
CA PRO A 31 1.16 1.56 10.47
C PRO A 31 0.64 0.13 10.45
N GLY A 32 1.55 -0.82 10.39
CA GLY A 32 1.22 -2.23 10.54
C GLY A 32 0.60 -2.89 9.33
N CYS A 33 0.59 -2.23 8.16
CA CYS A 33 0.05 -2.82 6.95
C CYS A 33 0.98 -3.88 6.38
N THR A 34 0.40 -4.90 5.75
CA THR A 34 1.14 -5.91 5.02
C THR A 34 0.67 -5.88 3.57
N ILE A 35 1.57 -5.54 2.67
CA ILE A 35 1.28 -5.45 1.24
C ILE A 35 2.14 -6.47 0.52
N GLY A 36 1.52 -7.33 -0.26
CA GLY A 36 2.24 -8.38 -0.97
C GLY A 36 3.10 -7.86 -2.11
N ALA A 37 3.59 -8.78 -2.93
CA ALA A 37 4.49 -8.47 -4.03
C ALA A 37 3.71 -8.04 -5.27
N ASN A 38 4.35 -7.21 -6.10
CA ASN A 38 3.83 -6.80 -7.41
C ASN A 38 2.47 -6.12 -7.34
N CYS A 39 2.19 -5.44 -6.24
CA CYS A 39 0.99 -4.63 -6.11
C CYS A 39 1.19 -3.27 -6.77
N ASN A 40 0.09 -2.63 -7.14
CA ASN A 40 0.15 -1.29 -7.70
C ASN A 40 -0.82 -0.41 -6.90
N ILE A 41 -0.27 0.47 -6.09
CA ILE A 41 -1.06 1.38 -5.25
C ILE A 41 -1.10 2.73 -5.97
N GLY A 42 -2.29 3.12 -6.42
CA GLY A 42 -2.47 4.36 -7.16
C GLY A 42 -2.20 5.61 -6.33
N GLN A 43 -2.46 6.78 -6.91
CA GLN A 43 -2.23 8.03 -6.20
C GLN A 43 -3.42 8.39 -5.31
N ASN A 44 -3.15 9.14 -4.25
CA ASN A 44 -4.16 9.57 -3.26
C ASN A 44 -4.90 8.39 -2.63
N VAL A 45 -4.20 7.29 -2.42
CA VAL A 45 -4.75 6.10 -1.77
C VAL A 45 -4.43 6.15 -0.29
N VAL A 46 -5.41 5.85 0.54
CA VAL A 46 -5.21 5.75 1.99
C VAL A 46 -5.46 4.29 2.39
N ILE A 47 -4.47 3.69 3.01
CA ILE A 47 -4.58 2.33 3.52
C ILE A 47 -4.51 2.41 5.04
N SER A 48 -5.60 2.06 5.69
CA SER A 48 -5.74 2.14 7.14
C SER A 48 -4.82 1.16 7.86
N PRO A 49 -4.60 1.35 9.16
CA PRO A 49 -3.68 0.48 9.89
C PRO A 49 -4.06 -1.00 9.81
N GLN A 50 -3.04 -1.85 9.74
CA GLN A 50 -3.18 -3.30 9.82
C GLN A 50 -3.99 -3.92 8.68
N VAL A 51 -4.03 -3.26 7.53
CA VAL A 51 -4.65 -3.82 6.33
C VAL A 51 -3.69 -4.83 5.70
N VAL A 52 -4.22 -5.93 5.20
CA VAL A 52 -3.45 -6.96 4.51
C VAL A 52 -3.89 -7.01 3.05
N LEU A 53 -2.94 -6.80 2.15
CA LEU A 53 -3.15 -6.96 0.71
C LEU A 53 -2.31 -8.13 0.22
N GLY A 54 -2.90 -9.01 -0.57
CA GLY A 54 -2.19 -10.12 -1.17
C GLY A 54 -1.27 -9.69 -2.29
N ASN A 55 -0.78 -10.65 -3.06
CA ASN A 55 0.10 -10.36 -4.20
C ASN A 55 -0.71 -9.89 -5.40
N ASN A 56 -0.10 -9.06 -6.24
CA ASN A 56 -0.70 -8.61 -7.51
C ASN A 56 -2.01 -7.83 -7.34
N VAL A 57 -2.23 -7.21 -6.19
CA VAL A 57 -3.42 -6.40 -5.96
C VAL A 57 -3.22 -5.03 -6.61
N LYS A 58 -4.23 -4.57 -7.31
CA LYS A 58 -4.22 -3.26 -7.95
C LYS A 58 -5.21 -2.36 -7.26
N VAL A 59 -4.72 -1.27 -6.67
CA VAL A 59 -5.56 -0.28 -6.00
C VAL A 59 -5.63 0.95 -6.88
N GLN A 60 -6.83 1.32 -7.28
CA GLN A 60 -7.05 2.48 -8.14
C GLN A 60 -6.82 3.78 -7.40
N ASN A 61 -6.78 4.89 -8.15
CA ASN A 61 -6.58 6.21 -7.56
C ASN A 61 -7.75 6.60 -6.64
N ASN A 62 -7.45 7.37 -5.62
CA ASN A 62 -8.44 7.94 -4.69
C ASN A 62 -9.27 6.88 -3.95
N VAL A 63 -8.66 5.74 -3.66
CA VAL A 63 -9.31 4.65 -2.92
C VAL A 63 -8.88 4.68 -1.46
N SER A 64 -9.83 4.41 -0.57
CA SER A 64 -9.53 4.22 0.86
C SER A 64 -9.83 2.78 1.24
N ILE A 65 -8.86 2.13 1.86
CA ILE A 65 -9.02 0.75 2.33
C ILE A 65 -8.97 0.79 3.86
N TYR A 66 -10.03 0.30 4.47
CA TYR A 66 -10.21 0.42 5.91
C TYR A 66 -9.67 -0.80 6.66
N THR A 67 -9.38 -0.59 7.94
CA THR A 67 -8.91 -1.65 8.84
C THR A 67 -9.87 -2.84 8.83
N GLY A 68 -9.31 -4.04 8.78
CA GLY A 68 -10.10 -5.26 8.75
C GLY A 68 -10.43 -5.77 7.36
N VAL A 69 -10.07 -5.01 6.32
CA VAL A 69 -10.25 -5.45 4.94
C VAL A 69 -9.05 -6.27 4.51
N GLU A 70 -9.30 -7.40 3.89
CA GLU A 70 -8.26 -8.20 3.25
C GLU A 70 -8.57 -8.33 1.77
N CYS A 71 -7.57 -8.02 0.94
CA CYS A 71 -7.69 -8.11 -0.51
C CYS A 71 -6.67 -9.13 -1.03
N GLU A 72 -7.11 -9.99 -1.92
CA GLU A 72 -6.23 -11.01 -2.51
C GLU A 72 -6.05 -10.83 -4.01
#